data_ba1817228bb0a2154efe24672a870743
#
_entry.id   ba1817228bb0a2154efe24672a870743
#
_cell.length_a   1.000
_cell.length_b   1.000
_cell.length_c   1.000
_cell.angle_alpha   90.00
_cell.angle_beta   90.00
_cell.angle_gamma   90.00
#
_symmetry.space_group_name_H-M   'P 1'
#
loop_
_entity.id
_entity.type
_entity.pdbx_description
1 polymer ?
#
loop_
_entity_poly.entity_id
_entity_poly.type
_entity_poly.pdbx_seq_one_letter_code
_entity_poly.pdbx_strand_id
1 'polypeptide(L)'
;MDIKVGDIVEYSGVRQRVMGIYRDGTVSLSKQGLFTFQPLKTLTLVESVQLPIIKAGDIVTIKAVPMGEAWFAYPKTIHHELYKIDHHKPMIVEDVLYDDMFGPRAQLRIEDVVYSFYLYCVEKVNNYDMI
;
A
#
# COMPACT_ATOMS: atom_id res chain seq x y z
N MET A 1 4.66 -3.13 20.83
CA MET A 1 3.49 -3.00 19.95
C MET A 1 3.97 -2.95 18.52
N ASP A 2 3.53 -3.90 17.72
CA ASP A 2 4.08 -4.10 16.38
C ASP A 2 3.22 -3.39 15.34
N ILE A 3 3.52 -2.10 15.13
CA ILE A 3 2.89 -1.32 14.08
C ILE A 3 3.66 -1.53 12.78
N LYS A 4 2.94 -1.78 11.68
CA LYS A 4 3.54 -1.97 10.36
C LYS A 4 2.84 -1.10 9.32
N VAL A 5 3.48 -0.94 8.17
CA VAL A 5 2.89 -0.20 7.04
C VAL A 5 1.56 -0.83 6.65
N GLY A 6 0.54 0.01 6.49
CA GLY A 6 -0.82 -0.40 6.17
C GLY A 6 -1.75 -0.47 7.38
N ASP A 7 -1.22 -0.51 8.59
CA ASP A 7 -2.04 -0.53 9.81
C ASP A 7 -2.80 0.78 10.00
N ILE A 8 -3.92 0.69 10.70
CA ILE A 8 -4.68 1.87 11.16
C ILE A 8 -4.25 2.15 12.60
N VAL A 9 -3.84 3.38 12.83
CA VAL A 9 -3.42 3.87 14.14
C VAL A 9 -4.21 5.11 14.51
N GLU A 10 -4.18 5.46 15.80
CA GLU A 10 -4.81 6.67 16.31
C GLU A 10 -3.76 7.59 16.92
N TYR A 11 -3.83 8.86 16.55
CA TYR A 11 -3.05 9.94 17.13
C TYR A 11 -3.99 11.09 17.47
N SER A 12 -4.00 11.50 18.74
CA SER A 12 -4.87 12.59 19.22
C SER A 12 -6.33 12.45 18.80
N GLY A 13 -6.85 11.22 18.89
CA GLY A 13 -8.24 10.93 18.55
C GLY A 13 -8.53 10.78 17.05
N VAL A 14 -7.51 10.89 16.20
CA VAL A 14 -7.68 10.80 14.74
C VAL A 14 -7.09 9.49 14.23
N ARG A 15 -7.91 8.69 13.54
CA ARG A 15 -7.47 7.44 12.93
C ARG A 15 -6.83 7.73 11.59
N GLN A 16 -5.68 7.11 11.35
CA GLN A 16 -4.89 7.31 10.13
C GLN A 16 -4.20 6.00 9.74
N ARG A 17 -3.85 5.90 8.46
CA ARG A 17 -3.12 4.75 7.94
C ARG A 17 -1.62 5.00 7.98
N VAL A 18 -0.87 3.98 8.42
CA VAL A 18 0.60 4.02 8.42
C VAL A 18 1.08 3.83 6.98
N MET A 19 1.84 4.80 6.47
CA MET A 19 2.37 4.79 5.12
C MET A 19 3.87 4.50 5.07
N GLY A 20 4.60 4.79 6.12
CA GLY A 20 6.02 4.53 6.21
C GLY A 20 6.51 4.63 7.65
N ILE A 21 7.55 3.86 7.96
CA ILE A 21 8.18 3.86 9.28
C ILE A 21 9.67 4.14 9.08
N TYR A 22 10.16 5.23 9.65
CA TYR A 22 11.52 5.69 9.44
C TYR A 22 12.43 5.22 10.58
N ARG A 23 13.74 5.12 10.30
CA ARG A 23 14.72 4.64 11.27
C ARG A 23 14.84 5.49 12.52
N ASP A 24 14.51 6.78 12.41
CA ASP A 24 14.55 7.71 13.55
C ASP A 24 13.33 7.58 14.48
N GLY A 25 12.42 6.65 14.18
CA GLY A 25 11.20 6.46 14.95
C GLY A 25 10.03 7.33 14.54
N THR A 26 10.15 8.08 13.45
CA THR A 26 9.06 8.85 12.86
C THR A 26 8.22 7.94 11.97
N VAL A 27 6.91 8.17 11.96
CA VAL A 27 5.96 7.42 11.13
C VAL A 27 5.20 8.40 10.26
N SER A 28 5.12 8.12 8.95
CA SER A 28 4.25 8.88 8.06
C SER A 28 2.85 8.28 8.08
N LEU A 29 1.87 9.17 8.24
CA LEU A 29 0.46 8.80 8.36
C LEU A 29 -0.34 9.49 7.26
N SER A 30 -1.38 8.81 6.78
CA SER A 30 -2.27 9.38 5.77
C SER A 30 -3.71 9.26 6.21
N LYS A 31 -4.45 10.35 6.00
CA LYS A 31 -5.91 10.39 6.10
C LYS A 31 -6.44 11.07 4.85
N GLN A 32 -7.11 10.31 3.98
CA GLN A 32 -7.70 10.84 2.74
C GLN A 32 -6.68 11.62 1.87
N GLY A 33 -5.45 11.10 1.78
CA GLY A 33 -4.39 11.70 0.97
C GLY A 33 -3.62 12.84 1.64
N LEU A 34 -4.01 13.23 2.85
CA LEU A 34 -3.25 14.21 3.63
C LEU A 34 -2.24 13.50 4.51
N PHE A 35 -0.97 13.88 4.40
CA PHE A 35 0.13 13.25 5.11
C PHE A 35 0.55 14.04 6.33
N THR A 36 0.79 13.33 7.44
CA THR A 36 1.40 13.89 8.65
C THR A 36 2.50 12.96 9.12
N PHE A 37 3.39 13.47 9.98
CA PHE A 37 4.51 12.71 10.54
C PHE A 37 4.44 12.78 12.05
N GLN A 38 4.45 11.64 12.72
CA GLN A 38 4.35 11.55 14.18
C GLN A 38 5.33 10.51 14.71
N PRO A 39 5.86 10.69 15.94
CA PRO A 39 6.70 9.67 16.55
C PRO A 39 5.92 8.38 16.79
N LEU A 40 6.55 7.24 16.48
CA LEU A 40 5.94 5.93 16.66
C LEU A 40 5.37 5.70 18.07
N LYS A 41 6.10 6.16 19.08
CA LYS A 41 5.71 5.99 20.49
C LYS A 41 4.42 6.71 20.87
N THR A 42 3.95 7.66 20.04
CA THR A 42 2.72 8.41 20.30
C THR A 42 1.49 7.77 19.68
N LEU A 43 1.65 6.68 18.94
CA LEU A 43 0.60 6.04 18.18
C LEU A 43 -0.02 4.87 18.93
N THR A 44 -1.32 4.69 18.78
CA THR A 44 -2.05 3.54 19.29
C THR A 44 -2.58 2.72 18.12
N LEU A 45 -2.27 1.43 18.10
CA LEU A 45 -2.77 0.52 17.06
C LEU A 45 -4.28 0.35 17.22
N VAL A 46 -5.02 0.58 16.14
CA VAL A 46 -6.48 0.40 16.09
C VAL A 46 -6.82 -0.88 15.33
N GLU A 47 -6.24 -1.05 14.14
CA GLU A 47 -6.52 -2.20 13.29
C GLU A 47 -5.25 -2.62 12.57
N SER A 48 -4.90 -3.90 12.70
CA SER A 48 -3.75 -4.48 12.00
C SER A 48 -4.19 -4.97 10.62
N VAL A 49 -3.51 -4.52 9.56
CA VAL A 49 -3.84 -4.93 8.20
C VAL A 49 -3.38 -6.36 7.94
N GLN A 50 -4.20 -7.11 7.22
CA GLN A 50 -3.84 -8.44 6.74
C GLN A 50 -3.26 -8.30 5.33
N LEU A 51 -1.96 -8.60 5.19
CA LEU A 51 -1.30 -8.52 3.90
C LEU A 51 -1.45 -9.84 3.15
N PRO A 52 -1.76 -9.78 1.84
CA PRO A 52 -1.79 -11.01 1.02
C PRO A 52 -0.38 -11.56 0.85
N ILE A 53 -0.29 -12.89 0.66
CA ILE A 53 0.98 -13.55 0.30
C ILE A 53 1.10 -13.48 -1.21
N ILE A 54 1.95 -12.59 -1.70
CA ILE A 54 2.11 -12.31 -3.14
C ILE A 54 3.54 -12.64 -3.55
N LYS A 55 3.69 -13.21 -4.75
CA LYS A 55 4.99 -13.50 -5.34
C LYS A 55 4.97 -13.16 -6.83
N ALA A 56 6.13 -13.06 -7.45
CA ALA A 56 6.26 -12.85 -8.88
C ALA A 56 5.47 -13.93 -9.65
N GLY A 57 4.74 -13.52 -10.67
CA GLY A 57 3.88 -14.39 -11.47
C GLY A 57 2.44 -14.50 -10.99
N ASP A 58 2.15 -14.05 -9.77
CA ASP A 58 0.78 -14.04 -9.27
C ASP A 58 -0.06 -13.02 -10.03
N ILE A 59 -1.36 -13.29 -10.09
CA ILE A 59 -2.33 -12.39 -10.72
C ILE A 59 -3.07 -11.65 -9.62
N VAL A 60 -3.11 -10.32 -9.74
CA VAL A 60 -3.70 -9.44 -8.73
C VAL A 60 -4.58 -8.38 -9.38
N THR A 61 -5.48 -7.81 -8.58
CA THR A 61 -6.19 -6.58 -8.90
C THR A 61 -5.82 -5.53 -7.89
N ILE A 62 -5.99 -4.26 -8.25
CA ILE A 62 -5.76 -3.14 -7.34
C ILE A 62 -7.08 -2.81 -6.64
N LYS A 63 -7.03 -2.53 -5.34
CA LYS A 63 -8.21 -2.12 -4.58
C LYS A 63 -7.97 -0.78 -3.89
N ALA A 64 -9.02 0.02 -3.79
CA ALA A 64 -8.98 1.25 -3.00
C ALA A 64 -9.03 0.92 -1.51
N VAL A 65 -8.29 1.67 -0.70
CA VAL A 65 -8.22 1.43 0.75
C VAL A 65 -8.58 2.72 1.48
N PRO A 66 -9.55 2.67 2.42
CA PRO A 66 -9.92 3.86 3.18
C PRO A 66 -8.75 4.41 4.02
N MET A 67 -8.74 5.71 4.23
CA MET A 67 -7.78 6.42 5.09
C MET A 67 -6.32 6.31 4.66
N GLY A 68 -6.06 6.06 3.36
CA GLY A 68 -4.69 5.98 2.87
C GLY A 68 -4.63 6.21 1.37
N GLU A 69 -3.41 6.23 0.84
CA GLU A 69 -3.23 6.17 -0.60
C GLU A 69 -3.60 4.77 -1.07
N ALA A 70 -4.36 4.69 -2.15
CA ALA A 70 -4.70 3.40 -2.74
C ALA A 70 -3.44 2.70 -3.27
N TRP A 71 -2.46 3.48 -3.67
CA TRP A 71 -1.21 2.99 -4.21
C TRP A 71 -0.08 3.98 -3.95
N PHE A 72 1.11 3.46 -3.84
CA PHE A 72 2.33 4.24 -3.95
C PHE A 72 2.92 3.93 -5.32
N ALA A 73 3.02 4.94 -6.18
CA ALA A 73 3.47 4.74 -7.55
C ALA A 73 4.80 5.43 -7.81
N TYR A 74 5.72 4.71 -8.43
CA TYR A 74 6.97 5.24 -8.90
C TYR A 74 7.06 4.93 -10.41
N PRO A 75 7.37 5.92 -11.27
CA PRO A 75 7.72 7.31 -10.97
C PRO A 75 6.52 8.18 -10.60
N LYS A 76 6.77 9.17 -9.74
CA LYS A 76 5.72 10.05 -9.18
C LYS A 76 5.07 10.98 -10.20
N THR A 77 5.72 11.20 -11.33
CA THR A 77 5.35 12.23 -12.30
C THR A 77 4.02 11.97 -13.02
N ILE A 78 3.47 10.76 -12.91
CA ILE A 78 2.24 10.40 -13.61
C ILE A 78 1.17 9.85 -12.67
N HIS A 79 1.22 10.24 -11.41
CA HIS A 79 0.22 9.84 -10.41
C HIS A 79 -1.21 10.06 -10.87
N HIS A 80 -1.48 11.18 -11.52
CA HIS A 80 -2.83 11.53 -11.95
C HIS A 80 -3.39 10.57 -13.01
N GLU A 81 -2.54 9.87 -13.74
CA GLU A 81 -2.99 8.89 -14.73
C GLU A 81 -3.46 7.59 -14.11
N LEU A 82 -3.04 7.32 -12.87
CA LEU A 82 -3.46 6.12 -12.15
C LEU A 82 -4.96 6.10 -11.84
N TYR A 83 -5.61 7.25 -11.82
CA TYR A 83 -7.07 7.31 -11.64
C TYR A 83 -7.83 6.67 -12.80
N LYS A 84 -7.18 6.52 -13.96
CA LYS A 84 -7.78 5.92 -15.14
C LYS A 84 -7.64 4.41 -15.19
N ILE A 85 -6.91 3.83 -14.22
CA ILE A 85 -6.69 2.40 -14.18
C ILE A 85 -8.00 1.69 -13.83
N ASP A 86 -8.32 0.67 -14.61
CA ASP A 86 -9.42 -0.23 -14.25
C ASP A 86 -8.97 -1.11 -13.07
N HIS A 87 -9.52 -0.82 -11.91
CA HIS A 87 -9.18 -1.53 -10.67
C HIS A 87 -9.58 -3.00 -10.72
N HIS A 88 -10.48 -3.39 -11.61
CA HIS A 88 -10.92 -4.77 -11.75
C HIS A 88 -10.08 -5.55 -12.75
N LYS A 89 -9.18 -4.89 -13.48
CA LYS A 89 -8.35 -5.55 -14.48
C LYS A 89 -7.26 -6.38 -13.80
N PRO A 90 -7.21 -7.70 -14.04
CA PRO A 90 -6.13 -8.53 -13.51
C PRO A 90 -4.78 -8.15 -14.11
N MET A 91 -3.75 -8.14 -13.27
CA MET A 91 -2.39 -7.83 -13.67
C MET A 91 -1.44 -8.85 -13.08
N ILE A 92 -0.34 -9.10 -13.79
CA ILE A 92 0.68 -10.04 -13.34
C ILE A 92 1.71 -9.29 -12.52
N VAL A 93 2.03 -9.83 -11.34
CA VAL A 93 3.09 -9.29 -10.48
C VAL A 93 4.44 -9.60 -11.11
N GLU A 94 5.23 -8.57 -11.43
CA GLU A 94 6.57 -8.79 -11.96
C GLU A 94 7.55 -9.16 -10.87
N ASP A 95 7.45 -8.50 -9.72
CA ASP A 95 8.32 -8.75 -8.57
C ASP A 95 7.69 -8.22 -7.30
N VAL A 96 8.20 -8.65 -6.16
CA VAL A 96 7.83 -8.12 -4.85
C VAL A 96 9.08 -7.55 -4.20
N LEU A 97 9.04 -6.27 -3.88
CA LEU A 97 10.14 -5.57 -3.24
C LEU A 97 9.87 -5.44 -1.75
N TYR A 98 10.90 -5.66 -0.95
CA TYR A 98 10.85 -5.46 0.49
C TYR A 98 11.68 -4.24 0.86
N ASP A 99 11.05 -3.30 1.52
CA ASP A 99 11.67 -2.05 1.94
C ASP A 99 11.43 -1.88 3.43
N ASP A 100 12.49 -1.57 4.18
CA ASP A 100 12.39 -1.44 5.64
C ASP A 100 11.49 -0.26 6.07
N MET A 101 11.39 0.76 5.21
CA MET A 101 10.62 1.96 5.51
C MET A 101 9.17 1.84 5.05
N PHE A 102 8.94 1.37 3.81
CA PHE A 102 7.62 1.35 3.19
C PHE A 102 6.99 -0.04 3.16
N GLY A 103 7.65 -1.04 3.71
CA GLY A 103 7.16 -2.40 3.74
C GLY A 103 7.17 -3.09 2.37
N PRO A 104 6.50 -4.23 2.25
CA PRO A 104 6.49 -4.98 1.00
C PRO A 104 5.60 -4.29 -0.05
N ARG A 105 6.07 -4.29 -1.31
CA ARG A 105 5.36 -3.68 -2.44
C ARG A 105 5.40 -4.62 -3.64
N ALA A 106 4.30 -4.68 -4.38
CA ALA A 106 4.21 -5.43 -5.63
C ALA A 106 4.52 -4.51 -6.81
N GLN A 107 5.36 -4.99 -7.72
CA GLN A 107 5.64 -4.27 -8.97
C GLN A 107 4.69 -4.75 -10.05
N LEU A 108 3.93 -3.84 -10.61
CA LEU A 108 2.97 -4.09 -11.70
C LEU A 108 3.32 -3.21 -12.90
N ARG A 109 3.25 -3.81 -14.09
CA ARG A 109 3.48 -3.08 -15.34
C ARG A 109 2.16 -2.59 -15.91
N ILE A 110 2.08 -1.27 -16.14
CA ILE A 110 0.92 -0.62 -16.72
C ILE A 110 1.42 0.25 -17.87
N GLU A 111 1.03 -0.09 -19.10
CA GLU A 111 1.42 0.65 -20.30
C GLU A 111 2.93 0.89 -20.41
N ASP A 112 3.72 -0.18 -20.23
CA ASP A 112 5.19 -0.19 -20.32
C ASP A 112 5.92 0.53 -19.19
N VAL A 113 5.19 0.97 -18.16
CA VAL A 113 5.80 1.55 -16.95
C VAL A 113 5.55 0.64 -15.76
N VAL A 114 6.58 0.39 -14.99
CA VAL A 114 6.49 -0.42 -13.77
C VAL A 114 6.22 0.50 -12.58
N TYR A 115 5.14 0.20 -11.86
CA TYR A 115 4.75 0.91 -10.64
C TYR A 115 4.85 -0.02 -9.44
N SER A 116 5.20 0.53 -8.29
CA SER A 116 5.21 -0.19 -7.03
C SER A 116 3.97 0.14 -6.22
N PHE A 117 3.23 -0.89 -5.81
CA PHE A 117 2.01 -0.73 -5.01
C PHE A 117 2.20 -1.39 -3.65
N TYR A 118 1.72 -0.75 -2.60
CA TYR A 118 1.67 -1.37 -1.28
C TYR A 118 0.87 -2.68 -1.34
N LEU A 119 1.31 -3.71 -0.63
CA LEU A 119 0.59 -4.99 -0.63
C LEU A 119 -0.84 -4.87 -0.09
N TYR A 120 -1.09 -3.93 0.82
CA TYR A 120 -2.45 -3.74 1.30
C TYR A 120 -3.39 -3.14 0.24
N CYS A 121 -2.85 -2.68 -0.89
CA CYS A 121 -3.61 -2.16 -2.03
C CYS A 121 -3.86 -3.18 -3.13
N VAL A 122 -3.33 -4.39 -3.01
CA VAL A 122 -3.51 -5.43 -4.03
C VAL A 122 -4.28 -6.61 -3.45
N GLU A 123 -5.03 -7.28 -4.31
CA GLU A 123 -5.80 -8.45 -3.95
C GLU A 123 -5.49 -9.56 -4.92
N LYS A 124 -5.11 -10.73 -4.40
CA LYS A 124 -4.78 -11.88 -5.22
C LYS A 124 -6.03 -12.45 -5.87
N VAL A 125 -5.98 -12.64 -7.18
CA VAL A 125 -7.07 -13.27 -7.93
C VAL A 125 -6.90 -14.77 -7.89
N ASN A 126 -7.96 -15.47 -7.49
CA ASN A 126 -7.97 -16.91 -7.53
C ASN A 126 -8.01 -17.37 -9.01
N ASN A 127 -7.12 -18.29 -9.38
CA ASN A 127 -7.04 -18.80 -10.75
C ASN A 127 -8.37 -19.39 -11.24
N TYR A 128 -9.20 -19.90 -10.34
CA TYR A 128 -10.53 -20.42 -10.70
C TYR A 128 -11.47 -19.34 -11.20
N ASP A 129 -11.29 -18.11 -10.78
CA ASP A 129 -12.14 -16.99 -11.18
C ASP A 129 -11.84 -16.52 -12.61
N MET A 130 -10.79 -17.04 -13.22
CA MET A 130 -10.34 -16.65 -14.55
C MET A 130 -10.72 -17.67 -15.65
N ILE A 131 -11.33 -18.77 -15.26
CA ILE A 131 -11.70 -19.83 -16.21
C ILE A 131 -13.13 -19.62 -16.75
#